data_905c3e46de9a8906e0d68d9caae0d691
#
_entry.id   905c3e46de9a8906e0d68d9caae0d691
#
_cell.length_a   1.000
_cell.length_b   1.000
_cell.length_c   1.000
_cell.angle_alpha   90.00
_cell.angle_beta   90.00
_cell.angle_gamma   90.00
#
_symmetry.space_group_name_H-M   'P 1'
#
loop_
_entity.id
_entity.type
_entity.pdbx_description
1 polymer ?
#
loop_
_entity_poly.entity_id
_entity_poly.type
_entity_poly.pdbx_seq_one_letter_code
_entity_poly.pdbx_strand_id
1 'polypeptide(L)'
;NNVYNIQILDYNNTDYSHLTESDYVNCIADINYCVKTLIEKVHFNENKSENMNIYISSIKGNYIMIYKNNAWQIQDKKEQVDDLYEYNEIMLTNWYQEYMNGISSLE
;
A
#
# COMPACT_ATOMS: atom_id res chain seq x y z
N ASN A 1 9.29 17.83 24.01
CA ASN A 1 9.71 17.57 22.65
C ASN A 1 9.71 16.08 22.32
N ASN A 2 8.60 15.69 21.80
CA ASN A 2 8.47 14.30 21.36
C ASN A 2 9.04 14.17 19.96
N VAL A 3 10.32 13.83 19.91
CA VAL A 3 10.91 13.46 18.64
C VAL A 3 10.60 11.98 18.46
N TYR A 4 9.64 11.71 17.62
CA TYR A 4 9.37 10.33 17.24
C TYR A 4 10.35 9.95 16.14
N ASN A 5 11.30 9.12 16.48
CA ASN A 5 12.18 8.52 15.48
C ASN A 5 11.41 7.42 14.79
N ILE A 6 10.55 7.83 13.85
CA ILE A 6 9.85 6.85 13.01
C ILE A 6 10.83 6.45 11.91
N GLN A 7 11.21 5.20 11.91
CA GLN A 7 12.01 4.66 10.84
C GLN A 7 11.09 4.26 9.70
N ILE A 8 11.25 4.93 8.57
CA ILE A 8 10.47 4.61 7.37
C ILE A 8 10.97 3.31 6.77
N LEU A 9 10.07 2.42 6.44
CA LEU A 9 10.41 1.15 5.80
C LEU A 9 10.73 1.36 4.32
N ASP A 10 11.68 0.58 3.82
CA ASP A 10 11.98 0.54 2.39
C ASP A 10 10.70 0.20 1.62
N TYR A 11 10.51 0.84 0.46
CA TYR A 11 9.33 0.61 -0.38
C TYR A 11 9.13 -0.87 -0.71
N ASN A 12 10.22 -1.61 -0.96
CA ASN A 12 10.14 -3.03 -1.27
C ASN A 12 9.85 -3.89 -0.04
N ASN A 13 9.95 -3.33 1.15
CA ASN A 13 9.68 -4.02 2.42
C ASN A 13 8.48 -3.41 3.15
N THR A 14 7.56 -2.82 2.43
CA THR A 14 6.33 -2.26 2.97
C THR A 14 5.58 -3.33 3.76
N ASP A 15 5.10 -2.99 4.95
CA ASP A 15 4.46 -3.93 5.85
C ASP A 15 2.94 -3.92 5.67
N TYR A 16 2.39 -5.07 5.29
CA TYR A 16 0.95 -5.29 5.12
C TYR A 16 0.31 -5.99 6.31
N SER A 17 1.09 -6.35 7.33
CA SER A 17 0.61 -7.19 8.42
C SER A 17 -0.41 -6.51 9.34
N HIS A 18 -0.52 -5.18 9.29
CA HIS A 18 -1.49 -4.45 10.09
C HIS A 18 -2.92 -4.55 9.54
N LEU A 19 -3.07 -5.01 8.31
CA LEU A 19 -4.38 -5.10 7.68
C LEU A 19 -5.18 -6.27 8.25
N THR A 20 -6.43 -5.99 8.60
CA THR A 20 -7.36 -6.99 9.11
C THR A 20 -8.22 -7.54 7.99
N GLU A 21 -8.94 -8.63 8.26
CA GLU A 21 -9.94 -9.15 7.32
C GLU A 21 -10.95 -8.06 6.95
N SER A 22 -11.38 -7.28 7.94
CA SER A 22 -12.32 -6.17 7.70
C SER A 22 -11.75 -5.14 6.74
N ASP A 23 -10.45 -4.83 6.83
CA ASP A 23 -9.81 -3.90 5.91
C ASP A 23 -9.88 -4.40 4.46
N TYR A 24 -9.57 -5.68 4.24
CA TYR A 24 -9.63 -6.26 2.91
C TYR A 24 -11.07 -6.33 2.37
N VAL A 25 -12.02 -6.70 3.22
CA VAL A 25 -13.44 -6.74 2.83
C VAL A 25 -13.92 -5.35 2.42
N ASN A 26 -13.51 -4.32 3.16
CA ASN A 26 -13.86 -2.94 2.82
C ASN A 26 -13.26 -2.51 1.47
N CYS A 27 -12.05 -2.95 1.16
CA CYS A 27 -11.44 -2.69 -0.15
C CYS A 27 -12.26 -3.32 -1.27
N ILE A 28 -12.63 -4.58 -1.13
CA ILE A 28 -13.38 -5.31 -2.15
C ILE A 28 -14.78 -4.73 -2.34
N ALA A 29 -15.39 -4.27 -1.26
CA ALA A 29 -16.72 -3.63 -1.32
C ALA A 29 -16.73 -2.34 -2.12
N ASP A 30 -15.57 -1.69 -2.25
CA ASP A 30 -15.41 -0.47 -3.05
C ASP A 30 -15.11 -0.85 -4.50
N ILE A 31 -16.15 -1.25 -5.22
CA ILE A 31 -16.07 -1.88 -6.55
C ILE A 31 -15.17 -1.14 -7.54
N ASN A 32 -15.23 0.20 -7.54
CA ASN A 32 -14.50 1.01 -8.53
C ASN A 32 -13.07 1.37 -8.09
N TYR A 33 -12.76 1.26 -6.80
CA TYR A 33 -11.52 1.79 -6.23
C TYR A 33 -10.85 0.83 -5.26
N CYS A 34 -11.07 -0.49 -5.43
CA CYS A 34 -10.54 -1.46 -4.47
C CYS A 34 -9.03 -1.37 -4.28
N VAL A 35 -8.27 -1.27 -5.37
CA VAL A 35 -6.82 -1.18 -5.30
C VAL A 35 -6.39 0.15 -4.69
N LYS A 36 -7.02 1.25 -5.09
CA LYS A 36 -6.74 2.57 -4.54
C LYS A 36 -6.97 2.59 -3.03
N THR A 37 -8.08 2.00 -2.58
CA THR A 37 -8.41 1.93 -1.15
C THR A 37 -7.36 1.13 -0.38
N LEU A 38 -6.90 0.02 -0.94
CA LEU A 38 -5.82 -0.76 -0.32
C LEU A 38 -4.54 0.07 -0.21
N ILE A 39 -4.15 0.76 -1.27
CA ILE A 39 -2.96 1.61 -1.28
C ILE A 39 -3.05 2.68 -0.18
N GLU A 40 -4.22 3.30 -0.01
CA GLU A 40 -4.43 4.31 1.03
C GLU A 40 -4.25 3.71 2.43
N LYS A 41 -4.77 2.51 2.67
CA LYS A 41 -4.66 1.84 3.96
C LYS A 41 -3.23 1.41 4.29
N VAL A 42 -2.43 1.15 3.28
CA VAL A 42 -1.05 0.69 3.44
C VAL A 42 -0.08 1.87 3.54
N HIS A 43 -0.11 2.78 2.56
CA HIS A 43 0.92 3.82 2.40
C HIS A 43 0.52 5.20 2.93
N PHE A 44 -0.76 5.44 3.12
CA PHE A 44 -1.26 6.76 3.53
C PHE A 44 -2.11 6.67 4.81
N ASN A 45 -1.74 5.76 5.69
CA ASN A 45 -2.40 5.52 6.95
C ASN A 45 -1.54 6.09 8.08
N GLU A 46 -2.03 7.10 8.78
CA GLU A 46 -1.30 7.75 9.87
C GLU A 46 -0.98 6.80 11.02
N ASN A 47 -1.76 5.75 11.19
CA ASN A 47 -1.53 4.74 12.23
C ASN A 47 -0.43 3.75 11.83
N LYS A 48 0.08 3.83 10.59
CA LYS A 48 1.14 2.98 10.10
C LYS A 48 2.16 3.85 9.36
N SER A 49 2.67 4.85 10.06
CA SER A 49 3.52 5.89 9.45
C SER A 49 4.84 5.34 8.89
N GLU A 50 5.33 4.20 9.37
CA GLU A 50 6.53 3.58 8.80
C GLU A 50 6.34 3.12 7.35
N ASN A 51 5.10 2.97 6.89
CA ASN A 51 4.76 2.65 5.50
C ASN A 51 4.58 3.88 4.62
N MET A 52 4.69 5.08 5.19
CA MET A 52 4.57 6.33 4.42
C MET A 52 5.87 6.60 3.67
N ASN A 53 6.21 5.67 2.80
CA ASN A 53 7.46 5.63 2.04
C ASN A 53 7.28 6.10 0.58
N ILE A 54 6.17 6.78 0.32
CA ILE A 54 5.86 7.40 -0.96
C ILE A 54 5.52 8.86 -0.69
N TYR A 55 6.10 9.76 -1.48
CA TYR A 55 5.82 11.17 -1.36
C TYR A 55 5.56 11.78 -2.74
N ILE A 56 4.40 12.42 -2.87
CA ILE A 56 4.00 13.10 -4.11
C ILE A 56 4.04 14.60 -3.84
N SER A 57 5.07 15.28 -4.37
CA SER A 57 5.26 16.71 -4.14
C SER A 57 4.37 17.57 -5.03
N SER A 58 3.93 17.03 -6.18
CA SER A 58 3.07 17.74 -7.11
C SER A 58 2.18 16.76 -7.87
N ILE A 59 0.87 17.00 -7.81
CA ILE A 59 -0.08 16.16 -8.53
C ILE A 59 0.13 16.21 -10.04
N LYS A 60 0.54 17.39 -10.54
CA LYS A 60 0.77 17.60 -11.97
C LYS A 60 2.18 17.26 -12.43
N GLY A 61 3.09 16.95 -11.49
CA GLY A 61 4.45 16.61 -11.80
C GLY A 61 4.61 15.23 -12.39
N ASN A 62 5.76 15.01 -13.03
CA ASN A 62 6.09 13.73 -13.66
C ASN A 62 6.87 12.79 -12.74
N TYR A 63 7.15 13.22 -11.52
CA TYR A 63 8.03 12.51 -10.61
C TYR A 63 7.36 12.26 -9.27
N ILE A 64 7.78 11.18 -8.63
CA ILE A 64 7.35 10.77 -7.33
C ILE A 64 8.60 10.42 -6.52
N MET A 65 8.55 10.61 -5.21
CA MET A 65 9.64 10.22 -4.32
C MET A 65 9.27 8.91 -3.63
N ILE A 66 10.18 7.95 -3.64
CA ILE A 66 10.02 6.73 -2.84
C ILE A 66 11.23 6.54 -1.94
N TYR A 67 11.01 5.97 -0.78
CA TYR A 67 12.08 5.66 0.16
C TYR A 67 12.58 4.24 -0.13
N LYS A 68 13.82 4.13 -0.59
CA LYS A 68 14.38 2.87 -1.04
C LYS A 68 15.89 2.91 -0.88
N ASN A 69 16.47 1.80 -0.44
CA ASN A 69 17.92 1.70 -0.23
C ASN A 69 18.44 2.80 0.72
N ASN A 70 17.70 3.03 1.81
CA ASN A 70 18.03 4.00 2.86
C ASN A 70 18.04 5.46 2.40
N ALA A 71 17.35 5.78 1.31
CA ALA A 71 17.31 7.15 0.80
C ALA A 71 16.01 7.41 0.05
N TRP A 72 15.57 8.68 0.05
CA TRP A 72 14.49 9.12 -0.80
C TRP A 72 15.02 9.26 -2.22
N GLN A 73 14.36 8.61 -3.16
CA GLN A 73 14.76 8.58 -4.57
C GLN A 73 13.65 9.14 -5.44
N ILE A 74 14.05 9.90 -6.46
CA ILE A 74 13.13 10.44 -7.46
C ILE A 74 12.90 9.33 -8.49
N GLN A 75 11.64 9.05 -8.78
CA GLN A 75 11.26 8.04 -9.76
C GLN A 75 10.26 8.63 -10.76
N ASP A 76 10.17 8.03 -11.92
CA ASP A 76 9.13 8.37 -12.89
C ASP A 76 7.77 8.03 -12.29
N LYS A 77 6.87 9.01 -12.27
CA LYS A 77 5.58 8.87 -11.59
C LYS A 77 4.72 7.79 -12.23
N LYS A 78 4.65 7.77 -13.57
CA LYS A 78 3.80 6.81 -14.26
C LYS A 78 4.26 5.37 -14.01
N GLU A 79 5.55 5.11 -14.17
CA GLU A 79 6.12 3.78 -13.92
C GLU A 79 5.91 3.33 -12.48
N GLN A 80 6.15 4.23 -11.53
CA GLN A 80 6.07 3.90 -10.12
C GLN A 80 4.63 3.69 -9.68
N VAL A 81 3.70 4.48 -10.19
CA VAL A 81 2.28 4.31 -9.88
C VAL A 81 1.74 3.02 -10.51
N ASP A 82 2.15 2.71 -11.73
CA ASP A 82 1.76 1.46 -12.37
C ASP A 82 2.24 0.25 -11.57
N ASP A 83 3.49 0.28 -11.10
CA ASP A 83 4.06 -0.75 -10.25
C ASP A 83 3.29 -0.90 -8.94
N LEU A 84 2.98 0.22 -8.31
CA LEU A 84 2.24 0.26 -7.05
C LEU A 84 0.84 -0.38 -7.20
N TYR A 85 0.14 -0.02 -8.26
CA TYR A 85 -1.19 -0.58 -8.52
C TYR A 85 -1.12 -2.07 -8.83
N GLU A 86 -0.17 -2.49 -9.65
CA GLU A 86 0.00 -3.91 -10.00
C GLU A 86 0.29 -4.75 -8.75
N TYR A 87 1.21 -4.31 -7.92
CA TYR A 87 1.56 -5.04 -6.70
C TYR A 87 0.37 -5.17 -5.76
N ASN A 88 -0.35 -4.07 -5.54
CA ASN A 88 -1.50 -4.08 -4.61
C ASN A 88 -2.68 -4.87 -5.18
N GLU A 89 -2.85 -4.87 -6.50
CA GLU A 89 -3.85 -5.73 -7.15
C GLU A 89 -3.55 -7.20 -6.91
N ILE A 90 -2.29 -7.60 -7.03
CA ILE A 90 -1.87 -8.97 -6.76
C ILE A 90 -2.12 -9.34 -5.30
N MET A 91 -1.76 -8.45 -4.37
CA MET A 91 -1.97 -8.68 -2.95
C MET A 91 -3.46 -8.87 -2.62
N LEU A 92 -4.31 -8.03 -3.19
CA LEU A 92 -5.75 -8.08 -2.96
C LEU A 92 -6.35 -9.35 -3.57
N THR A 93 -5.94 -9.71 -4.78
CA THR A 93 -6.41 -10.91 -5.46
C THR A 93 -6.02 -12.18 -4.67
N ASN A 94 -4.78 -12.24 -4.20
CA ASN A 94 -4.30 -13.38 -3.42
C ASN A 94 -5.07 -13.50 -2.11
N TRP A 95 -5.31 -12.39 -1.43
CA TRP A 95 -6.11 -12.40 -0.20
C TRP A 95 -7.51 -12.92 -0.47
N TYR A 96 -8.14 -12.42 -1.54
CA TYR A 96 -9.51 -12.82 -1.89
C TYR A 96 -9.61 -14.32 -2.18
N GLN A 97 -8.64 -14.87 -2.91
CA GLN A 97 -8.62 -16.30 -3.22
C GLN A 97 -8.48 -17.15 -1.97
N GLU A 98 -7.59 -16.76 -1.06
CA GLU A 98 -7.43 -17.46 0.22
C GLU A 98 -8.69 -17.39 1.07
N TYR A 99 -9.34 -16.23 1.10
CA TYR A 99 -10.57 -16.02 1.83
C TYR A 99 -11.68 -16.93 1.29
N MET A 100 -11.83 -16.98 -0.03
CA MET A 100 -12.84 -17.83 -0.67
C MET A 100 -12.56 -19.31 -0.46
N ASN A 101 -11.30 -19.72 -0.50
CA ASN A 101 -10.91 -21.09 -0.22
C ASN A 101 -11.22 -21.46 1.23
N GLY A 102 -11.00 -20.56 2.17
CA GLY A 102 -11.32 -20.75 3.56
C GLY A 102 -12.83 -20.95 3.78
N ILE A 103 -13.65 -20.16 3.11
CA ILE A 103 -15.11 -20.31 3.16
C ILE A 103 -15.53 -21.67 2.58
N SER A 104 -14.97 -22.06 1.45
CA SER A 104 -15.28 -23.33 0.81
C SER A 104 -14.93 -24.52 1.70
N SER A 105 -13.84 -24.43 2.46
CA SER A 105 -13.42 -25.52 3.34
C SER A 105 -14.29 -25.65 4.58
N LEU A 106 -15.12 -24.65 4.89
CA LEU A 106 -16.06 -24.70 6.03
C LEU A 106 -17.38 -25.37 5.66
N GLU A 107 -17.64 -25.58 4.39
CA GLU A 107 -18.80 -26.31 3.91
C GLU A 107 -18.48 -27.81 3.85
#